data_9d9d9e83ddbbea978ce24b5b1779a6f3
#
_entry.id   9d9d9e83ddbbea978ce24b5b1779a6f3
#
_cell.length_a   1.000
_cell.length_b   1.000
_cell.length_c   1.000
_cell.angle_alpha   90.00
_cell.angle_beta   90.00
_cell.angle_gamma   90.00
#
_symmetry.space_group_name_H-M   'P 1'
#
loop_
_entity.id
_entity.type
_entity.pdbx_description
1 polymer ?
#
loop_
_entity_poly.entity_id
_entity_poly.type
_entity_poly.pdbx_seq_one_letter_code
_entity_poly.pdbx_strand_id
1 'polypeptide(L)'
;MAEIIKTVLPVLRDGDEYRITSPFGYRPDPVTGLGNGQHKGIDLTLWKGWSALSSIGAAWDGVVTDVRDGVEGFDTVRSAGNRVTIDHGDGVVTKYYHMKNGSICESAGDRVTAGQEIGYMGSTGYSTGAHLHFQLEIFGEPVDPLPYLLGKVPEEPAGAGEETDNEPAEWSADAVRWAAENGILYGDEHGNYRLRDNCTREMMLVFLHRAVQWMRGGGE
;
A
#
# COMPACT_ATOMS: atom_id res chain seq x y z
N MET A 1 -5.85 -15.43 -8.27
CA MET A 1 -5.13 -14.16 -8.51
C MET A 1 -6.15 -13.15 -8.97
N ALA A 2 -6.42 -12.13 -8.16
CA ALA A 2 -7.32 -11.06 -8.54
C ALA A 2 -6.64 -10.27 -9.67
N GLU A 3 -7.34 -10.15 -10.77
CA GLU A 3 -6.92 -9.35 -11.91
C GLU A 3 -7.08 -7.86 -11.54
N ILE A 4 -6.06 -7.29 -10.88
CA ILE A 4 -5.99 -5.85 -10.56
C ILE A 4 -5.71 -5.11 -11.85
N ILE A 5 -6.62 -5.16 -12.81
CA ILE A 5 -6.41 -4.59 -14.12
C ILE A 5 -7.68 -3.89 -14.58
N LYS A 6 -7.82 -2.68 -14.17
CA LYS A 6 -8.41 -1.51 -14.86
C LYS A 6 -8.59 -0.40 -13.85
N THR A 7 -7.58 0.39 -13.73
CA THR A 7 -7.55 1.55 -12.84
C THR A 7 -8.36 2.68 -13.42
N VAL A 8 -9.37 3.09 -12.69
CA VAL A 8 -9.83 4.47 -12.74
C VAL A 8 -8.93 5.22 -11.74
N LEU A 9 -8.25 6.27 -12.19
CA LEU A 9 -7.46 7.09 -11.29
C LEU A 9 -8.38 7.60 -10.16
N PRO A 10 -7.95 7.50 -8.87
CA PRO A 10 -8.79 7.83 -7.72
C PRO A 10 -9.11 9.32 -7.61
N VAL A 11 -8.73 10.08 -8.61
CA VAL A 11 -8.98 11.51 -8.67
C VAL A 11 -9.50 11.79 -10.03
N LEU A 12 -10.74 12.34 -10.11
CA LEU A 12 -11.10 13.24 -11.16
C LEU A 12 -12.23 12.85 -12.09
N ARG A 13 -12.97 13.89 -12.43
CA ARG A 13 -13.87 13.95 -13.59
C ARG A 13 -13.05 13.85 -14.88
N ASP A 14 -13.64 13.27 -15.90
CA ASP A 14 -13.08 13.23 -17.24
C ASP A 14 -12.50 14.59 -17.68
N GLY A 15 -11.24 14.57 -18.09
CA GLY A 15 -10.52 15.71 -18.64
C GLY A 15 -9.69 16.55 -17.68
N ASP A 16 -9.65 16.21 -16.40
CA ASP A 16 -8.74 16.90 -15.45
C ASP A 16 -7.36 16.24 -15.44
N GLU A 17 -6.32 17.05 -15.55
CA GLU A 17 -4.94 16.64 -15.37
C GLU A 17 -4.55 16.77 -13.89
N TYR A 18 -3.93 15.74 -13.33
CA TYR A 18 -3.39 15.77 -11.97
C TYR A 18 -1.85 15.66 -11.99
N ARG A 19 -1.26 16.03 -10.89
CA ARG A 19 0.17 15.86 -10.65
C ARG A 19 0.42 15.24 -9.29
N ILE A 20 1.47 14.46 -9.19
CA ILE A 20 2.01 13.98 -7.92
C ILE A 20 2.80 15.12 -7.30
N THR A 21 2.37 15.59 -6.14
CA THR A 21 3.06 16.63 -5.38
C THR A 21 4.04 16.05 -4.37
N SER A 22 3.83 14.78 -3.97
CA SER A 22 4.77 14.04 -3.15
C SER A 22 4.71 12.54 -3.45
N PRO A 23 5.83 11.90 -3.79
CA PRO A 23 5.88 10.47 -4.06
C PRO A 23 5.83 9.64 -2.77
N PHE A 24 5.61 8.33 -2.94
CA PHE A 24 5.79 7.31 -1.92
C PHE A 24 7.26 7.23 -1.46
N GLY A 25 7.48 6.88 -0.20
CA GLY A 25 8.81 6.62 0.34
C GLY A 25 9.31 7.68 1.33
N TYR A 26 10.62 7.70 1.55
CA TYR A 26 11.21 8.59 2.54
C TYR A 26 11.27 10.04 2.06
N ARG A 27 10.79 10.95 2.90
CA ARG A 27 10.83 12.39 2.65
C ARG A 27 10.93 13.19 3.96
N PRO A 28 11.40 14.45 3.92
CA PRO A 28 11.24 15.37 5.06
C PRO A 28 9.76 15.54 5.43
N ASP A 29 9.49 15.77 6.70
CA ASP A 29 8.14 16.09 7.16
C ASP A 29 7.58 17.33 6.44
N PRO A 30 6.36 17.27 5.88
CA PRO A 30 5.83 18.34 5.02
C PRO A 30 5.51 19.63 5.75
N VAL A 31 5.37 19.60 7.08
CA VAL A 31 5.05 20.78 7.92
C VAL A 31 6.30 21.38 8.50
N THR A 32 7.19 20.57 9.06
CA THR A 32 8.41 21.06 9.73
C THR A 32 9.61 21.17 8.81
N GLY A 33 9.62 20.46 7.69
CA GLY A 33 10.76 20.34 6.79
C GLY A 33 11.92 19.54 7.38
N LEU A 34 11.77 18.95 8.54
CA LEU A 34 12.82 18.25 9.29
C LEU A 34 12.58 16.74 9.30
N GLY A 35 13.65 16.01 9.63
CA GLY A 35 13.59 14.57 9.76
C GLY A 35 13.50 13.84 8.41
N ASN A 36 13.24 12.55 8.49
CA ASN A 36 13.08 11.67 7.34
C ASN A 36 11.97 10.66 7.66
N GLY A 37 10.73 11.02 7.37
CA GLY A 37 9.54 10.21 7.59
C GLY A 37 9.20 9.36 6.37
N GLN A 38 8.60 8.19 6.59
CA GLN A 38 8.08 7.37 5.52
C GLN A 38 6.70 7.88 5.09
N HIS A 39 6.60 8.31 3.84
CA HIS A 39 5.32 8.61 3.18
C HIS A 39 4.70 7.33 2.65
N LYS A 40 3.59 6.90 3.25
CA LYS A 40 2.95 5.60 2.99
C LYS A 40 2.01 5.58 1.78
N GLY A 41 1.95 6.67 1.03
CA GLY A 41 1.12 6.84 -0.15
C GLY A 41 1.74 7.84 -1.11
N ILE A 42 0.91 8.38 -2.00
CA ILE A 42 1.26 9.51 -2.86
C ILE A 42 0.31 10.67 -2.59
N ASP A 43 0.81 11.90 -2.73
CA ASP A 43 -0.03 13.09 -2.65
C ASP A 43 -0.33 13.59 -4.06
N LEU A 44 -1.61 13.75 -4.36
CA LEU A 44 -2.14 14.11 -5.67
C LEU A 44 -2.88 15.44 -5.61
N THR A 45 -2.68 16.29 -6.61
CA THR A 45 -3.47 17.53 -6.79
C THR A 45 -3.75 17.76 -8.27
N LEU A 46 -4.72 18.63 -8.58
CA LEU A 46 -4.99 19.01 -9.96
C LEU A 46 -3.86 19.86 -10.55
N TRP A 47 -3.53 19.64 -11.82
CA TRP A 47 -2.51 20.41 -12.53
C TRP A 47 -2.85 21.90 -12.59
N LYS A 48 -4.11 22.24 -12.84
CA LYS A 48 -4.63 23.62 -12.95
C LYS A 48 -4.91 24.28 -11.59
N GLY A 49 -4.48 23.64 -10.50
CA GLY A 49 -4.77 24.10 -9.15
C GLY A 49 -6.03 23.49 -8.55
N TRP A 50 -6.22 23.74 -7.27
CA TRP A 50 -7.31 23.19 -6.48
C TRP A 50 -8.65 23.89 -6.79
N SER A 51 -9.71 23.10 -6.89
CA SER A 51 -11.08 23.54 -6.85
C SER A 51 -11.81 22.87 -5.70
N ALA A 52 -12.69 23.60 -5.02
CA ALA A 52 -13.56 23.04 -3.96
C ALA A 52 -14.48 21.91 -4.45
N LEU A 53 -14.50 21.67 -5.76
CA LEU A 53 -15.31 20.66 -6.45
C LEU A 53 -14.46 19.49 -6.99
N SER A 54 -13.19 19.38 -6.60
CA SER A 54 -12.33 18.26 -7.02
C SER A 54 -12.81 16.97 -6.38
N SER A 55 -13.56 16.17 -7.13
CA SER A 55 -14.11 14.90 -6.63
C SER A 55 -13.03 13.82 -6.54
N ILE A 56 -13.23 12.90 -5.62
CA ILE A 56 -12.41 11.70 -5.41
C ILE A 56 -13.28 10.52 -5.80
N GLY A 57 -12.76 9.63 -6.64
CA GLY A 57 -13.41 8.38 -7.01
C GLY A 57 -12.75 7.18 -6.32
N ALA A 58 -13.51 6.11 -6.11
CA ALA A 58 -12.96 4.83 -5.69
C ALA A 58 -12.03 4.28 -6.78
N ALA A 59 -10.83 3.83 -6.41
CA ALA A 59 -9.85 3.32 -7.38
C ALA A 59 -10.32 2.00 -8.03
N TRP A 60 -11.00 1.14 -7.27
CA TRP A 60 -11.53 -0.15 -7.69
C TRP A 60 -12.87 -0.43 -7.00
N ASP A 61 -13.56 -1.49 -7.47
CA ASP A 61 -14.73 -2.02 -6.79
C ASP A 61 -14.36 -2.49 -5.39
N GLY A 62 -15.25 -2.28 -4.40
CA GLY A 62 -14.95 -2.72 -3.04
C GLY A 62 -16.03 -2.41 -2.03
N VAL A 63 -15.67 -2.57 -0.76
CA VAL A 63 -16.52 -2.26 0.40
C VAL A 63 -15.83 -1.23 1.27
N VAL A 64 -16.53 -0.17 1.63
CA VAL A 64 -16.05 0.85 2.56
C VAL A 64 -15.94 0.23 3.96
N THR A 65 -14.76 0.26 4.56
CA THR A 65 -14.50 -0.34 5.88
C THR A 65 -14.33 0.69 6.99
N ASP A 66 -13.90 1.90 6.66
CA ASP A 66 -13.76 2.99 7.63
C ASP A 66 -14.08 4.34 6.99
N VAL A 67 -14.81 5.16 7.72
CA VAL A 67 -15.13 6.54 7.37
C VAL A 67 -14.89 7.42 8.58
N ARG A 68 -14.22 8.54 8.36
CA ARG A 68 -14.18 9.66 9.30
C ARG A 68 -14.52 10.94 8.57
N ASP A 69 -15.49 11.67 9.10
CA ASP A 69 -15.83 13.02 8.70
C ASP A 69 -15.90 13.94 9.93
N GLY A 70 -16.06 15.24 9.76
CA GLY A 70 -16.17 16.21 10.85
C GLY A 70 -14.84 16.77 11.36
N VAL A 71 -13.71 16.53 10.69
CA VAL A 71 -12.44 17.23 10.97
C VAL A 71 -12.41 18.52 10.17
N GLU A 72 -12.21 19.65 10.87
CA GLU A 72 -12.10 20.98 10.26
C GLU A 72 -10.65 21.46 10.26
N GLY A 73 -10.09 21.73 9.08
CA GLY A 73 -8.75 22.30 8.93
C GLY A 73 -7.61 21.45 9.47
N PHE A 74 -6.55 22.13 9.93
CA PHE A 74 -5.31 21.51 10.39
C PHE A 74 -5.50 20.83 11.75
N ASP A 75 -5.09 19.55 11.86
CA ASP A 75 -5.20 18.77 13.09
C ASP A 75 -4.03 17.78 13.21
N THR A 76 -3.22 17.90 14.24
CA THR A 76 -2.07 17.02 14.49
C THR A 76 -2.44 15.69 15.12
N VAL A 77 -3.56 15.61 15.82
CA VAL A 77 -4.04 14.39 16.48
C VAL A 77 -4.77 13.51 15.48
N ARG A 78 -5.65 14.10 14.68
CA ARG A 78 -6.36 13.43 13.59
C ARG A 78 -5.62 13.67 12.28
N SER A 79 -4.37 13.25 12.21
CA SER A 79 -3.43 13.59 11.14
C SER A 79 -3.93 13.21 9.73
N ALA A 80 -4.65 12.11 9.58
CA ALA A 80 -5.27 11.72 8.30
C ALA A 80 -6.47 12.61 7.89
N GLY A 81 -6.97 13.46 8.78
CA GLY A 81 -8.15 14.29 8.53
C GLY A 81 -9.42 13.47 8.31
N ASN A 82 -10.30 13.99 7.47
CA ASN A 82 -11.44 13.24 6.97
C ASN A 82 -10.95 12.20 5.96
N ARG A 83 -11.51 10.99 6.03
CA ARG A 83 -10.98 9.85 5.29
C ARG A 83 -12.02 8.81 4.95
N VAL A 84 -11.73 8.06 3.90
CA VAL A 84 -12.41 6.82 3.53
C VAL A 84 -11.35 5.72 3.39
N THR A 85 -11.69 4.50 3.82
CA THR A 85 -10.91 3.29 3.57
C THR A 85 -11.78 2.28 2.87
N ILE A 86 -11.29 1.67 1.81
CA ILE A 86 -12.01 0.70 0.98
C ILE A 86 -11.22 -0.59 0.93
N ASP A 87 -11.87 -1.71 1.23
CA ASP A 87 -11.37 -3.06 1.04
C ASP A 87 -11.85 -3.58 -0.32
N HIS A 88 -10.92 -3.96 -1.16
CA HIS A 88 -11.17 -4.46 -2.53
C HIS A 88 -11.13 -6.00 -2.60
N GLY A 89 -10.95 -6.67 -1.46
CA GLY A 89 -10.72 -8.12 -1.40
C GLY A 89 -9.24 -8.49 -1.60
N ASP A 90 -8.94 -9.77 -1.43
CA ASP A 90 -7.60 -10.36 -1.63
C ASP A 90 -6.44 -9.62 -0.94
N GLY A 91 -6.73 -8.97 0.21
CA GLY A 91 -5.76 -8.21 0.99
C GLY A 91 -5.43 -6.82 0.43
N VAL A 92 -6.16 -6.35 -0.58
CA VAL A 92 -5.97 -5.03 -1.21
C VAL A 92 -6.85 -3.99 -0.54
N VAL A 93 -6.24 -2.93 -0.01
CA VAL A 93 -6.95 -1.84 0.68
C VAL A 93 -6.46 -0.50 0.15
N THR A 94 -7.40 0.42 -0.13
CA THR A 94 -7.06 1.81 -0.45
C THR A 94 -7.56 2.76 0.63
N LYS A 95 -6.79 3.84 0.84
CA LYS A 95 -7.09 4.88 1.82
C LYS A 95 -7.01 6.26 1.17
N TYR A 96 -8.02 7.08 1.46
CA TYR A 96 -8.22 8.41 0.90
C TYR A 96 -8.25 9.40 2.05
N TYR A 97 -7.22 10.23 2.19
CA TYR A 97 -7.07 11.14 3.34
C TYR A 97 -7.17 12.61 2.95
N HIS A 98 -7.28 13.45 3.96
CA HIS A 98 -7.37 14.92 3.87
C HIS A 98 -8.62 15.42 3.15
N MET A 99 -9.68 14.59 3.08
CA MET A 99 -10.92 14.92 2.38
C MET A 99 -11.61 16.16 2.98
N LYS A 100 -12.41 16.83 2.18
CA LYS A 100 -13.17 18.00 2.59
C LYS A 100 -14.22 17.62 3.63
N ASN A 101 -14.35 18.43 4.68
CA ASN A 101 -15.36 18.25 5.72
C ASN A 101 -16.79 18.27 5.14
N GLY A 102 -17.63 17.32 5.54
CA GLY A 102 -19.02 17.21 5.12
C GLY A 102 -19.18 16.80 3.64
N SER A 103 -18.16 16.21 3.01
CA SER A 103 -18.22 15.84 1.60
C SER A 103 -18.25 14.34 1.35
N ILE A 104 -18.03 13.52 2.35
CA ILE A 104 -18.00 12.06 2.20
C ILE A 104 -19.43 11.58 1.97
N CYS A 105 -19.62 10.80 0.90
CA CYS A 105 -20.94 10.34 0.45
C CYS A 105 -21.30 8.96 1.00
N GLU A 106 -20.27 8.20 1.48
CA GLU A 106 -20.38 6.80 1.81
C GLU A 106 -20.31 6.55 3.31
N SER A 107 -20.80 5.41 3.74
CA SER A 107 -20.73 4.90 5.12
C SER A 107 -20.01 3.56 5.15
N ALA A 108 -19.45 3.19 6.32
CA ALA A 108 -18.87 1.87 6.49
C ALA A 108 -19.92 0.78 6.22
N GLY A 109 -19.57 -0.19 5.39
CA GLY A 109 -20.42 -1.26 4.88
C GLY A 109 -20.96 -1.03 3.48
N ASP A 110 -20.90 0.19 2.94
CA ASP A 110 -21.37 0.47 1.59
C ASP A 110 -20.46 -0.16 0.52
N ARG A 111 -21.08 -0.62 -0.57
CA ARG A 111 -20.35 -1.09 -1.75
C ARG A 111 -20.14 0.06 -2.71
N VAL A 112 -18.93 0.14 -3.25
CA VAL A 112 -18.56 1.12 -4.26
C VAL A 112 -18.03 0.44 -5.50
N THR A 113 -18.20 1.10 -6.65
CA THR A 113 -17.60 0.67 -7.91
C THR A 113 -16.46 1.58 -8.31
N ALA A 114 -15.53 1.07 -9.12
CA ALA A 114 -14.42 1.86 -9.66
C ALA A 114 -14.91 3.16 -10.31
N GLY A 115 -14.32 4.29 -9.91
CA GLY A 115 -14.71 5.62 -10.37
C GLY A 115 -15.94 6.23 -9.68
N GLN A 116 -16.63 5.50 -8.80
CA GLN A 116 -17.73 6.06 -8.02
C GLN A 116 -17.22 7.20 -7.14
N GLU A 117 -17.88 8.36 -7.18
CA GLU A 117 -17.56 9.50 -6.32
C GLU A 117 -17.78 9.14 -4.85
N ILE A 118 -16.75 9.32 -4.03
CA ILE A 118 -16.77 9.03 -2.58
C ILE A 118 -16.63 10.30 -1.73
N GLY A 119 -16.43 11.44 -2.35
CA GLY A 119 -16.33 12.76 -1.70
C GLY A 119 -15.40 13.69 -2.46
N TYR A 120 -14.93 14.74 -1.79
CA TYR A 120 -14.13 15.81 -2.40
C TYR A 120 -12.78 15.97 -1.73
N MET A 121 -11.80 16.39 -2.53
CA MET A 121 -10.47 16.78 -2.07
C MET A 121 -10.55 17.95 -1.09
N GLY A 122 -9.73 17.92 -0.03
CA GLY A 122 -9.69 18.95 1.00
C GLY A 122 -8.28 19.19 1.53
N SER A 123 -8.21 19.75 2.73
CA SER A 123 -6.96 20.02 3.46
C SER A 123 -7.20 19.85 4.95
N THR A 124 -7.79 18.74 5.36
CA THR A 124 -8.09 18.44 6.77
C THR A 124 -7.01 17.54 7.37
N GLY A 125 -6.81 17.61 8.69
CA GLY A 125 -5.77 16.86 9.37
C GLY A 125 -4.38 17.50 9.23
N TYR A 126 -3.31 16.69 9.17
CA TYR A 126 -1.93 17.17 9.06
C TYR A 126 -1.59 17.46 7.59
N SER A 127 -2.14 18.55 7.09
CA SER A 127 -2.08 18.96 5.69
C SER A 127 -1.69 20.43 5.56
N THR A 128 -0.74 20.74 4.68
CA THR A 128 -0.27 22.10 4.40
C THR A 128 -1.03 22.79 3.25
N GLY A 129 -1.92 22.06 2.57
CA GLY A 129 -2.70 22.58 1.45
C GLY A 129 -3.57 21.50 0.83
N ALA A 130 -4.49 21.89 -0.04
CA ALA A 130 -5.44 20.97 -0.62
C ALA A 130 -4.76 19.93 -1.53
N HIS A 131 -4.92 18.67 -1.18
CA HIS A 131 -4.47 17.50 -1.92
C HIS A 131 -5.23 16.26 -1.48
N LEU A 132 -5.16 15.21 -2.27
CA LEU A 132 -5.52 13.86 -1.86
C LEU A 132 -4.25 13.11 -1.49
N HIS A 133 -4.16 12.63 -0.24
CA HIS A 133 -3.24 11.56 0.09
C HIS A 133 -3.91 10.24 -0.26
N PHE A 134 -3.32 9.53 -1.22
CA PHE A 134 -3.78 8.21 -1.67
C PHE A 134 -2.78 7.14 -1.26
N GLN A 135 -3.24 6.15 -0.47
CA GLN A 135 -2.42 5.06 0.01
C GLN A 135 -3.01 3.73 -0.47
N LEU A 136 -2.14 2.86 -0.95
CA LEU A 136 -2.43 1.46 -1.28
C LEU A 136 -1.73 0.56 -0.27
N GLU A 137 -2.47 -0.40 0.26
CA GLU A 137 -1.91 -1.47 1.09
C GLU A 137 -2.21 -2.82 0.44
N ILE A 138 -1.21 -3.70 0.44
CA ILE A 138 -1.34 -5.09 0.01
C ILE A 138 -0.96 -5.96 1.21
N PHE A 139 -1.91 -6.78 1.68
CA PHE A 139 -1.78 -7.59 2.91
C PHE A 139 -1.36 -6.78 4.14
N GLY A 140 -1.84 -5.53 4.22
CA GLY A 140 -1.58 -4.62 5.35
C GLY A 140 -0.28 -3.83 5.26
N GLU A 141 0.55 -4.05 4.22
CA GLU A 141 1.79 -3.31 4.00
C GLU A 141 1.59 -2.20 2.96
N PRO A 142 1.97 -0.96 3.26
CA PRO A 142 1.92 0.13 2.31
C PRO A 142 2.88 -0.10 1.14
N VAL A 143 2.38 0.04 -0.07
CA VAL A 143 3.17 -0.07 -1.31
C VAL A 143 3.04 1.21 -2.14
N ASP A 144 4.00 1.46 -3.05
CA ASP A 144 3.89 2.59 -3.99
C ASP A 144 2.65 2.41 -4.88
N PRO A 145 1.65 3.30 -4.80
CA PRO A 145 0.43 3.15 -5.58
C PRO A 145 0.64 3.42 -7.08
N LEU A 146 1.68 4.16 -7.45
CA LEU A 146 1.83 4.70 -8.80
C LEU A 146 1.88 3.63 -9.90
N PRO A 147 2.64 2.53 -9.77
CA PRO A 147 2.62 1.46 -10.77
C PRO A 147 1.22 0.89 -11.00
N TYR A 148 0.45 0.71 -9.92
CA TYR A 148 -0.91 0.16 -9.99
C TYR A 148 -1.88 1.13 -10.66
N LEU A 149 -1.80 2.42 -10.36
CA LEU A 149 -2.61 3.46 -10.96
C LEU A 149 -2.33 3.64 -12.47
N LEU A 150 -1.10 3.34 -12.91
CA LEU A 150 -0.71 3.43 -14.32
C LEU A 150 -0.98 2.13 -15.10
N GLY A 151 -1.56 1.11 -14.47
CA GLY A 151 -1.73 -0.22 -15.08
C GLY A 151 -0.38 -0.90 -15.38
N LYS A 152 0.69 -0.41 -14.75
CA LYS A 152 2.04 -0.98 -14.80
C LYS A 152 2.30 -1.73 -13.52
N VAL A 153 1.35 -2.60 -13.13
CA VAL A 153 1.61 -3.52 -12.01
C VAL A 153 2.95 -4.18 -12.36
N PRO A 154 3.95 -4.13 -11.47
CA PRO A 154 5.15 -4.90 -11.69
C PRO A 154 4.66 -6.32 -11.99
N GLU A 155 4.92 -6.82 -13.20
CA GLU A 155 4.77 -8.24 -13.45
C GLU A 155 5.52 -8.88 -12.28
N GLU A 156 4.86 -9.76 -11.54
CA GLU A 156 5.62 -10.68 -10.70
C GLU A 156 6.74 -11.15 -11.60
N PRO A 157 8.02 -11.06 -11.18
CA PRO A 157 9.12 -11.43 -12.04
C PRO A 157 8.70 -12.74 -12.71
N ALA A 158 8.56 -12.72 -14.03
CA ALA A 158 8.07 -13.82 -14.83
C ALA A 158 8.94 -15.02 -14.49
N GLY A 159 8.44 -15.91 -13.63
CA GLY A 159 9.22 -16.95 -13.00
C GLY A 159 8.41 -17.86 -12.09
N ALA A 160 7.09 -17.77 -12.10
CA ALA A 160 6.25 -18.88 -11.64
C ALA A 160 6.09 -19.93 -12.78
N GLY A 161 7.11 -20.13 -13.56
CA GLY A 161 7.29 -21.29 -14.41
C GLY A 161 8.24 -22.23 -13.70
N GLU A 162 7.96 -23.50 -13.68
CA GLU A 162 8.64 -24.70 -13.19
C GLU A 162 10.20 -24.73 -13.03
N GLU A 163 10.87 -23.58 -12.99
CA GLU A 163 12.27 -23.51 -12.57
C GLU A 163 12.30 -23.45 -11.05
N THR A 164 12.96 -24.44 -10.45
CA THR A 164 13.22 -24.53 -9.02
C THR A 164 13.85 -23.21 -8.56
N ASP A 165 13.09 -22.39 -7.79
CA ASP A 165 13.57 -21.11 -7.23
C ASP A 165 14.53 -21.39 -6.07
N ASN A 166 15.61 -22.12 -6.38
CA ASN A 166 16.66 -22.52 -5.44
C ASN A 166 17.93 -21.69 -5.59
N GLU A 167 17.98 -20.79 -6.58
CA GLU A 167 19.10 -19.86 -6.74
C GLU A 167 18.86 -18.58 -5.97
N PRO A 168 19.53 -18.38 -4.82
CA PRO A 168 19.42 -17.16 -4.06
C PRO A 168 20.07 -16.00 -4.82
N ALA A 169 19.58 -14.78 -4.58
CA ALA A 169 20.29 -13.59 -5.03
C ALA A 169 21.70 -13.53 -4.40
N GLU A 170 22.67 -12.95 -5.10
CA GLU A 170 24.09 -12.89 -4.67
C GLU A 170 24.25 -12.41 -3.23
N TRP A 171 23.50 -11.39 -2.82
CA TRP A 171 23.55 -10.82 -1.47
C TRP A 171 23.04 -11.74 -0.36
N SER A 172 22.24 -12.77 -0.69
CA SER A 172 21.61 -13.71 0.27
C SER A 172 22.17 -15.13 0.18
N ALA A 173 23.03 -15.40 -0.78
CA ALA A 173 23.50 -16.76 -1.10
C ALA A 173 24.09 -17.51 0.09
N ASP A 174 24.94 -16.85 0.88
CA ASP A 174 25.58 -17.46 2.06
C ASP A 174 24.55 -17.73 3.17
N ALA A 175 23.59 -16.81 3.38
CA ALA A 175 22.55 -16.98 4.39
C ALA A 175 21.59 -18.12 4.04
N VAL A 176 21.20 -18.25 2.77
CA VAL A 176 20.32 -19.33 2.28
C VAL A 176 21.04 -20.67 2.41
N ARG A 177 22.31 -20.76 1.99
CA ARG A 177 23.11 -21.97 2.09
C ARG A 177 23.23 -22.40 3.56
N TRP A 178 23.62 -21.50 4.42
CA TRP A 178 23.72 -21.75 5.85
C TRP A 178 22.39 -22.23 6.45
N ALA A 179 21.26 -21.59 6.10
CA ALA A 179 19.95 -21.96 6.62
C ALA A 179 19.51 -23.36 6.16
N ALA A 180 19.81 -23.72 4.90
CA ALA A 180 19.52 -25.05 4.36
C ALA A 180 20.40 -26.15 5.02
N GLU A 181 21.71 -25.92 5.14
CA GLU A 181 22.66 -26.86 5.77
C GLU A 181 22.34 -27.10 7.27
N ASN A 182 21.78 -26.11 7.95
CA ASN A 182 21.44 -26.21 9.37
C ASN A 182 19.96 -26.56 9.63
N GLY A 183 19.22 -26.96 8.61
CA GLY A 183 17.84 -27.43 8.76
C GLY A 183 16.87 -26.33 9.25
N ILE A 184 17.16 -25.06 8.94
CA ILE A 184 16.26 -23.93 9.21
C ILE A 184 15.34 -23.69 8.02
N LEU A 185 15.89 -23.81 6.79
CA LEU A 185 15.18 -23.69 5.53
C LEU A 185 15.01 -25.08 4.90
N TYR A 186 13.77 -25.44 4.61
CA TYR A 186 13.45 -26.67 3.90
C TYR A 186 12.73 -26.31 2.59
N GLY A 187 13.01 -27.08 1.54
CA GLY A 187 12.22 -27.04 0.31
C GLY A 187 10.81 -27.62 0.50
N ASP A 188 9.94 -27.35 -0.43
CA ASP A 188 8.64 -28.00 -0.57
C ASP A 188 8.81 -29.50 -0.93
N GLU A 189 7.71 -30.21 -1.21
CA GLU A 189 7.72 -31.62 -1.61
C GLU A 189 8.52 -31.94 -2.89
N HIS A 190 8.86 -30.90 -3.68
CA HIS A 190 9.69 -30.98 -4.88
C HIS A 190 11.12 -30.46 -4.65
N GLY A 191 11.47 -30.08 -3.39
CA GLY A 191 12.79 -29.58 -3.03
C GLY A 191 13.01 -28.11 -3.41
N ASN A 192 11.97 -27.35 -3.71
CA ASN A 192 12.06 -25.94 -4.08
C ASN A 192 11.96 -25.05 -2.82
N TYR A 193 12.95 -24.20 -2.59
CA TYR A 193 12.99 -23.30 -1.45
C TYR A 193 12.03 -22.11 -1.55
N ARG A 194 11.52 -21.80 -2.74
CA ARG A 194 10.55 -20.72 -2.99
C ARG A 194 11.05 -19.38 -2.44
N LEU A 195 12.30 -19.06 -2.72
CA LEU A 195 13.02 -17.91 -2.12
C LEU A 195 12.45 -16.53 -2.47
N ARG A 196 11.66 -16.45 -3.55
CA ARG A 196 11.02 -15.22 -4.01
C ARG A 196 9.56 -15.10 -3.64
N ASP A 197 9.00 -16.16 -3.03
CA ASP A 197 7.63 -16.11 -2.55
C ASP A 197 7.49 -15.21 -1.33
N ASN A 198 6.30 -14.62 -1.17
CA ASN A 198 5.99 -13.84 0.02
C ASN A 198 6.04 -14.71 1.28
N CYS A 199 6.89 -14.35 2.22
CA CYS A 199 6.98 -15.04 3.51
C CYS A 199 5.80 -14.61 4.39
N THR A 200 4.93 -15.54 4.74
CA THR A 200 3.86 -15.27 5.71
C THR A 200 4.44 -15.06 7.11
N ARG A 201 3.69 -14.37 8.00
CA ARG A 201 4.09 -14.25 9.43
C ARG A 201 4.30 -15.61 10.08
N GLU A 202 3.50 -16.59 9.73
CA GLU A 202 3.61 -17.97 10.22
C GLU A 202 4.92 -18.62 9.75
N MET A 203 5.27 -18.50 8.47
CA MET A 203 6.55 -19.00 7.94
C MET A 203 7.74 -18.33 8.62
N MET A 204 7.68 -17.01 8.82
CA MET A 204 8.73 -16.28 9.53
C MET A 204 8.90 -16.78 10.97
N LEU A 205 7.81 -17.01 11.70
CA LEU A 205 7.85 -17.55 13.07
C LEU A 205 8.44 -18.95 13.10
N VAL A 206 8.13 -19.81 12.13
CA VAL A 206 8.72 -21.14 12.01
C VAL A 206 10.23 -21.05 11.77
N PHE A 207 10.70 -20.18 10.88
CA PHE A 207 12.12 -19.96 10.63
C PHE A 207 12.85 -19.43 11.88
N LEU A 208 12.29 -18.44 12.55
CA LEU A 208 12.85 -17.90 13.79
C LEU A 208 12.88 -18.96 14.90
N HIS A 209 11.83 -19.76 15.05
CA HIS A 209 11.80 -20.84 16.03
C HIS A 209 12.92 -21.86 15.76
N ARG A 210 13.08 -22.30 14.53
CA ARG A 210 14.15 -23.25 14.14
C ARG A 210 15.54 -22.67 14.40
N ALA A 211 15.76 -21.39 14.03
CA ALA A 211 17.03 -20.70 14.30
C ALA A 211 17.34 -20.62 15.80
N VAL A 212 16.34 -20.33 16.64
CA VAL A 212 16.51 -20.32 18.10
C VAL A 212 16.81 -21.72 18.66
N GLN A 213 16.14 -22.77 18.16
CA GLN A 213 16.42 -24.15 18.57
C GLN A 213 17.84 -24.56 18.20
N TRP A 214 18.30 -24.24 16.98
CA TRP A 214 19.66 -24.48 16.54
C TRP A 214 20.70 -23.79 17.46
N MET A 215 20.47 -22.49 17.79
CA MET A 215 21.34 -21.76 18.72
C MET A 215 21.37 -22.36 20.12
N ARG A 216 20.27 -22.95 20.60
CA ARG A 216 20.17 -23.58 21.93
C ARG A 216 20.74 -25.00 21.97
N GLY A 217 20.70 -25.72 20.85
CA GLY A 217 21.22 -27.07 20.71
C GLY A 217 22.76 -27.14 20.55
N GLY A 218 23.44 -25.98 20.44
CA GLY A 218 24.88 -25.87 20.23
C GLY A 218 25.30 -26.62 18.97
N GLY A 219 25.03 -26.09 17.79
CA GLY A 219 25.30 -26.65 16.46
C GLY A 219 26.48 -27.66 16.44
N GLU A 220 26.15 -28.94 16.49
CA GLU A 220 27.06 -30.03 16.19
C GLU A 220 27.01 -30.33 14.69
#